data_62d517338f7c7c34a411dc71c2c9f5d4
#
_entry.id   62d517338f7c7c34a411dc71c2c9f5d4
#
_cell.length_a   1.000
_cell.length_b   1.000
_cell.length_c   1.000
_cell.angle_alpha   90.00
_cell.angle_beta   90.00
_cell.angle_gamma   90.00
#
_symmetry.space_group_name_H-M   'P 1'
#
loop_
_entity.id
_entity.type
_entity.pdbx_description
1 polymer ?
#
loop_
_entity_poly.entity_id
_entity_poly.type
_entity_poly.pdbx_seq_one_letter_code
_entity_poly.pdbx_strand_id
1 'polypeptide(L)'
;METGLTYTSTVTVSEENIAATMGSGDLEVFATPAMVALMENAAMNAVVGELPEGATTVGAMMNTTHIKPSAMGDTVSATAVLKEVEGRKLTF
;
A
#
# COMPACT_ATOMS: atom_id res chain seq x y z
N MET A 1 -9.34 15.46 -11.30
CA MET A 1 -9.38 14.10 -10.70
C MET A 1 -10.53 14.06 -9.70
N GLU A 2 -11.35 13.05 -9.81
CA GLU A 2 -12.51 12.91 -8.93
C GLU A 2 -12.28 11.85 -7.87
N THR A 3 -12.92 12.04 -6.70
CA THR A 3 -12.88 11.05 -5.63
C THR A 3 -13.59 9.75 -6.05
N GLY A 4 -13.26 8.66 -5.37
CA GLY A 4 -13.85 7.35 -5.65
C GLY A 4 -13.01 6.42 -6.51
N LEU A 5 -11.91 6.92 -7.10
CA LEU A 5 -10.98 6.06 -7.83
C LEU A 5 -10.44 4.99 -6.87
N THR A 6 -10.37 3.76 -7.35
CA THR A 6 -10.00 2.63 -6.49
C THR A 6 -9.11 1.64 -7.21
N TYR A 7 -8.32 0.91 -6.44
CA TYR A 7 -7.51 -0.19 -6.95
C TYR A 7 -7.18 -1.15 -5.81
N THR A 8 -7.11 -2.44 -6.12
CA THR A 8 -6.73 -3.47 -5.16
C THR A 8 -5.41 -4.10 -5.60
N SER A 9 -4.41 -4.04 -4.73
CA SER A 9 -3.14 -4.72 -4.91
C SER A 9 -3.08 -5.93 -4.01
N THR A 10 -2.47 -7.01 -4.48
CA THR A 10 -2.42 -8.28 -3.77
C THR A 10 -1.00 -8.84 -3.78
N VAL A 11 -0.59 -9.46 -2.67
CA VAL A 11 0.71 -10.10 -2.55
C VAL A 11 0.58 -11.37 -1.72
N THR A 12 1.43 -12.36 -2.00
CA THR A 12 1.55 -13.55 -1.17
C THR A 12 2.67 -13.34 -0.17
N VAL A 13 2.43 -13.68 1.09
CA VAL A 13 3.47 -13.60 2.13
C VAL A 13 4.53 -14.65 1.85
N SER A 14 5.78 -14.21 1.70
CA SER A 14 6.93 -15.05 1.36
C SER A 14 8.16 -14.58 2.13
N GLU A 15 9.27 -15.29 1.97
CA GLU A 15 10.53 -14.92 2.60
C GLU A 15 10.99 -13.50 2.26
N GLU A 16 10.55 -12.96 1.13
CA GLU A 16 10.96 -11.64 0.67
C GLU A 16 10.29 -10.50 1.44
N ASN A 17 9.14 -10.75 2.06
CA ASN A 17 8.34 -9.70 2.69
C ASN A 17 7.94 -9.97 4.14
N ILE A 18 8.63 -10.90 4.80
CA ILE A 18 8.40 -11.17 6.23
C ILE A 18 9.25 -10.25 7.10
N ALA A 19 8.79 -10.02 8.32
CA ALA A 19 9.46 -9.13 9.28
C ALA A 19 10.91 -9.53 9.54
N ALA A 20 11.18 -10.82 9.71
CA ALA A 20 12.53 -11.31 9.97
C ALA A 20 13.52 -10.94 8.84
N THR A 21 13.10 -11.05 7.60
CA THR A 21 13.94 -10.72 6.44
C THR A 21 14.13 -9.21 6.28
N MET A 22 13.07 -8.44 6.49
CA MET A 22 13.10 -7.00 6.31
C MET A 22 13.70 -6.24 7.49
N GLY A 23 13.94 -6.93 8.60
CA GLY A 23 14.51 -6.31 9.79
C GLY A 23 13.50 -5.49 10.59
N SER A 24 12.22 -5.71 10.40
CA SER A 24 11.17 -5.00 11.14
C SER A 24 10.61 -5.80 12.32
N GLY A 25 11.21 -6.93 12.62
CA GLY A 25 10.82 -7.80 13.72
C GLY A 25 11.53 -9.15 13.58
N ASP A 26 11.24 -10.07 14.48
CA ASP A 26 11.91 -11.37 14.53
C ASP A 26 11.10 -12.53 13.98
N LEU A 27 9.83 -12.29 13.63
CA LEU A 27 8.92 -13.35 13.24
C LEU A 27 8.81 -13.51 11.72
N GLU A 28 8.40 -14.71 11.31
CA GLU A 28 8.16 -15.01 9.91
C GLU A 28 6.70 -14.69 9.52
N VAL A 29 6.32 -13.44 9.73
CA VAL A 29 5.00 -12.92 9.39
C VAL A 29 5.15 -11.72 8.46
N PHE A 30 4.08 -11.39 7.72
CA PHE A 30 4.09 -10.26 6.80
C PHE A 30 4.56 -8.99 7.51
N ALA A 31 5.60 -8.36 6.97
CA ALA A 31 6.23 -7.21 7.60
C ALA A 31 5.34 -5.96 7.50
N THR A 32 5.29 -5.16 8.57
CA THR A 32 4.55 -3.89 8.57
C THR A 32 5.02 -2.96 7.44
N PRO A 33 6.32 -2.78 7.18
CA PRO A 33 6.75 -1.99 6.02
C PRO A 33 6.26 -2.54 4.68
N ALA A 34 6.16 -3.86 4.55
CA ALA A 34 5.64 -4.49 3.33
C ALA A 34 4.14 -4.21 3.18
N MET A 35 3.39 -4.19 4.29
CA MET A 35 1.98 -3.84 4.28
C MET A 35 1.80 -2.39 3.82
N VAL A 36 2.60 -1.47 4.32
CA VAL A 36 2.57 -0.07 3.92
C VAL A 36 2.89 0.06 2.43
N ALA A 37 3.91 -0.65 1.95
CA ALA A 37 4.27 -0.64 0.53
C ALA A 37 3.11 -1.15 -0.35
N LEU A 38 2.40 -2.18 0.11
CA LEU A 38 1.24 -2.70 -0.61
C LEU A 38 0.11 -1.67 -0.68
N MET A 39 -0.14 -0.96 0.41
CA MET A 39 -1.12 0.12 0.46
C MET A 39 -0.74 1.26 -0.48
N GLU A 40 0.51 1.65 -0.48
CA GLU A 40 1.01 2.70 -1.37
C GLU A 40 0.93 2.28 -2.83
N ASN A 41 1.20 1.00 -3.12
CA ASN A 41 1.07 0.47 -4.48
C ASN A 41 -0.39 0.55 -4.95
N ALA A 42 -1.34 0.20 -4.11
CA ALA A 42 -2.76 0.30 -4.43
C ALA A 42 -3.16 1.76 -4.68
N ALA A 43 -2.70 2.68 -3.83
CA ALA A 43 -3.01 4.10 -3.97
C ALA A 43 -2.43 4.67 -5.29
N MET A 44 -1.19 4.35 -5.60
CA MET A 44 -0.54 4.78 -6.83
C MET A 44 -1.32 4.29 -8.05
N ASN A 45 -1.67 3.02 -8.07
CA ASN A 45 -2.40 2.43 -9.19
C ASN A 45 -3.82 2.95 -9.32
N ALA A 46 -4.45 3.37 -8.24
CA ALA A 46 -5.80 3.93 -8.27
C ALA A 46 -5.88 5.21 -9.10
N VAL A 47 -4.79 5.99 -9.15
CA VAL A 47 -4.79 7.30 -9.82
C VAL A 47 -3.89 7.39 -11.04
N VAL A 48 -3.11 6.37 -11.35
CA VAL A 48 -2.11 6.43 -12.41
C VAL A 48 -2.71 6.83 -13.77
N GLY A 49 -3.92 6.39 -14.06
CA GLY A 49 -4.59 6.71 -15.32
C GLY A 49 -5.08 8.14 -15.43
N GLU A 50 -5.10 8.88 -14.31
CA GLU A 50 -5.60 10.26 -14.24
C GLU A 50 -4.49 11.29 -14.18
N LEU A 51 -3.23 10.85 -14.11
CA LEU A 51 -2.09 11.76 -14.03
C LEU A 51 -1.65 12.18 -15.45
N PRO A 52 -1.22 13.44 -15.60
CA PRO A 52 -0.64 13.86 -16.88
C PRO A 52 0.67 13.12 -17.15
N GLU A 53 1.05 13.05 -18.42
CA GLU A 53 2.29 12.40 -18.83
C GLU A 53 3.49 12.98 -18.08
N GLY A 54 4.34 12.10 -17.56
CA GLY A 54 5.52 12.49 -16.80
C GLY A 54 5.28 12.80 -15.33
N ALA A 55 4.02 12.77 -14.89
CA ALA A 55 3.69 13.00 -13.49
C ALA A 55 3.58 11.67 -12.73
N THR A 56 3.92 11.71 -11.46
CA THR A 56 3.79 10.57 -10.56
C THR A 56 3.38 11.03 -9.16
N THR A 57 3.11 10.08 -8.29
CA THR A 57 2.82 10.35 -6.89
C THR A 57 3.94 9.83 -6.01
N VAL A 58 4.10 10.44 -4.85
CA VAL A 58 5.03 9.99 -3.82
C VAL A 58 4.31 9.98 -2.48
N GLY A 59 4.71 9.07 -1.60
CA GLY A 59 4.16 9.01 -0.25
C GLY A 59 4.63 10.21 0.56
N ALA A 60 3.71 10.82 1.30
CA ALA A 60 4.03 11.96 2.17
C ALA A 60 3.64 11.71 3.63
N MET A 61 2.56 10.98 3.86
CA MET A 61 2.12 10.67 5.22
C MET A 61 1.37 9.34 5.20
N MET A 62 1.66 8.52 6.18
CA MET A 62 1.00 7.24 6.37
C MET A 62 0.54 7.13 7.82
N ASN A 63 -0.74 6.85 8.01
CA ASN A 63 -1.29 6.58 9.33
C ASN A 63 -2.03 5.26 9.23
N THR A 64 -1.48 4.22 9.83
CA THR A 64 -2.04 2.88 9.71
C THR A 64 -1.84 2.07 10.98
N THR A 65 -2.59 1.00 11.12
CA THR A 65 -2.49 0.05 12.20
C THR A 65 -2.40 -1.36 11.62
N HIS A 66 -1.39 -2.11 12.02
CA HIS A 66 -1.21 -3.50 11.62
C HIS A 66 -1.83 -4.38 12.71
N ILE A 67 -3.11 -4.70 12.58
CA ILE A 67 -3.91 -5.26 13.67
C ILE A 67 -3.86 -6.77 13.80
N LYS A 68 -3.33 -7.47 12.80
CA LYS A 68 -3.33 -8.94 12.78
C LYS A 68 -2.17 -9.46 11.93
N PRO A 69 -1.37 -10.42 12.42
CA PRO A 69 -0.31 -11.01 11.62
C PRO A 69 -0.85 -11.88 10.48
N SER A 70 -0.10 -11.93 9.38
CA SER A 70 -0.36 -12.85 8.28
C SER A 70 0.83 -13.78 8.12
N ALA A 71 0.56 -15.05 7.94
CA ALA A 71 1.58 -16.10 7.89
C ALA A 71 2.10 -16.33 6.49
N MET A 72 3.27 -16.96 6.40
CA MET A 72 3.84 -17.43 5.13
C MET A 72 2.80 -18.21 4.32
N GLY A 73 2.66 -17.87 3.06
CA GLY A 73 1.69 -18.50 2.17
C GLY A 73 0.32 -17.81 2.10
N ASP A 74 0.02 -16.93 3.06
CA ASP A 74 -1.24 -16.19 3.03
C ASP A 74 -1.22 -15.17 1.89
N THR A 75 -2.41 -14.89 1.36
CA THR A 75 -2.61 -13.82 0.37
C THR A 75 -3.14 -12.59 1.09
N VAL A 76 -2.48 -11.45 0.90
CA VAL A 76 -2.86 -10.18 1.50
C VAL A 76 -3.25 -9.21 0.40
N SER A 77 -4.35 -8.49 0.60
CA SER A 77 -4.83 -7.48 -0.35
C SER A 77 -4.96 -6.13 0.33
N ALA A 78 -4.68 -5.07 -0.42
CA ALA A 78 -4.93 -3.71 0.00
C ALA A 78 -5.77 -3.01 -1.06
N THR A 79 -6.89 -2.43 -0.65
CA THR A 79 -7.75 -1.66 -1.54
C THR A 79 -7.66 -0.20 -1.17
N ALA A 80 -7.23 0.63 -2.11
CA ALA A 80 -7.17 2.07 -1.93
C ALA A 80 -8.38 2.72 -2.57
N VAL A 81 -8.92 3.74 -1.93
CA VAL A 81 -9.99 4.56 -2.45
C VAL A 81 -9.59 6.02 -2.29
N LEU A 82 -9.58 6.77 -3.39
CA LEU A 82 -9.27 8.20 -3.34
C LEU A 82 -10.43 8.92 -2.65
N LYS A 83 -10.16 9.51 -1.49
CA LYS A 83 -11.17 10.17 -0.66
C LYS A 83 -11.20 11.68 -0.81
N GLU A 84 -10.04 12.29 -1.07
CA GLU A 84 -9.93 13.74 -1.06
C GLU A 84 -8.84 14.23 -2.01
N VAL A 85 -9.10 15.32 -2.69
CA VAL A 85 -8.14 15.96 -3.59
C VAL A 85 -8.06 17.43 -3.21
N GLU A 86 -6.87 17.89 -2.79
CA GLU A 86 -6.60 19.28 -2.46
C GLU A 86 -5.34 19.73 -3.17
N GLY A 87 -5.49 20.34 -4.34
CA GLY A 87 -4.34 20.73 -5.16
C GLY A 87 -3.52 19.50 -5.54
N ARG A 88 -2.28 19.42 -5.07
CA ARG A 88 -1.38 18.28 -5.32
C ARG A 88 -1.50 17.18 -4.29
N LYS A 89 -2.29 17.38 -3.25
CA LYS A 89 -2.44 16.44 -2.16
C LYS A 89 -3.61 15.50 -2.41
N LEU A 90 -3.33 14.21 -2.40
CA LEU A 90 -4.34 13.16 -2.54
C LEU A 90 -4.40 12.38 -1.23
N THR A 91 -5.61 12.13 -0.75
CA THR A 91 -5.84 11.35 0.47
C THR A 91 -6.63 10.10 0.13
N PHE A 92 -6.13 8.96 0.61
CA PHE A 92 -6.74 7.64 0.38
C PHE A 92 -7.19 7.02 1.69
#